data_f31577f4daa471dd3468598d2478d163
#
_entry.id   f31577f4daa471dd3468598d2478d163
#
_cell.length_a   1.000
_cell.length_b   1.000
_cell.length_c   1.000
_cell.angle_alpha   90.00
_cell.angle_beta   90.00
_cell.angle_gamma   90.00
#
_symmetry.space_group_name_H-M   'P 1'
#
loop_
_entity.id
_entity.type
_entity.pdbx_description
1 polymer ?
#
loop_
_entity_poly.entity_id
_entity_poly.type
_entity_poly.pdbx_seq_one_letter_code
_entity_poly.pdbx_strand_id
1 'polypeptide(L)' 'MAATAKSTRRTASRERRRGQLIAATMKCIARNGMSSTSIGDVAKEAGLSQGIVNLHFESKDNLLTETLRHLAND' A
#
# COMPACT_ATOMS: atom_id res chain seq x y z
N MET A 1 -21.82 11.85 16.44
CA MET A 1 -21.46 10.45 16.21
C MET A 1 -21.67 10.01 14.77
N ALA A 2 -22.82 10.35 14.18
CA ALA A 2 -23.10 9.97 12.80
C ALA A 2 -22.09 10.54 11.80
N ALA A 3 -21.73 11.79 11.96
CA ALA A 3 -20.76 12.44 11.07
C ALA A 3 -19.37 11.81 11.23
N THR A 4 -19.01 11.48 12.46
CA THR A 4 -17.73 10.83 12.76
C THR A 4 -17.68 9.45 12.12
N ALA A 5 -18.77 8.71 12.23
CA ALA A 5 -18.84 7.36 11.67
C ALA A 5 -18.65 7.39 10.14
N LYS A 6 -19.24 8.39 9.49
CA LYS A 6 -19.12 8.51 8.04
C LYS A 6 -17.69 8.84 7.63
N SER A 7 -17.04 9.76 8.34
CA SER A 7 -15.65 10.10 8.10
C SER A 7 -14.74 8.91 8.39
N THR A 8 -15.01 8.21 9.49
CA THR A 8 -14.24 7.04 9.89
C THR A 8 -14.30 5.94 8.83
N ARG A 9 -15.48 5.74 8.25
CA ARG A 9 -15.64 4.73 7.22
C ARG A 9 -14.76 5.04 6.00
N ARG A 10 -14.76 6.29 5.56
CA ARG A 10 -13.96 6.71 4.43
C ARG A 10 -12.47 6.57 4.72
N THR A 11 -12.05 7.01 5.90
CA THR A 11 -10.68 6.89 6.34
C THR A 11 -10.27 5.43 6.48
N ALA A 12 -11.13 4.60 7.05
CA ALA A 12 -10.84 3.18 7.22
C ALA A 12 -10.65 2.48 5.88
N SER A 13 -11.45 2.82 4.87
CA SER A 13 -11.31 2.24 3.54
C SER A 13 -9.97 2.60 2.92
N ARG A 14 -9.57 3.87 3.09
CA ARG A 14 -8.30 4.35 2.58
C ARG A 14 -7.13 3.67 3.25
N GLU A 15 -7.18 3.58 4.56
CA GLU A 15 -6.12 2.94 5.34
C GLU A 15 -6.05 1.45 5.05
N ARG A 16 -7.19 0.82 4.88
CA ARG A 16 -7.24 -0.59 4.52
C ARG A 16 -6.55 -0.82 3.18
N ARG A 17 -6.81 0.06 2.21
CA ARG A 17 -6.20 -0.05 0.90
C ARG A 17 -4.70 0.15 0.98
N ARG A 18 -4.25 1.16 1.75
CA ARG A 18 -2.83 1.39 1.95
C ARG A 18 -2.17 0.19 2.61
N GLY A 19 -2.81 -0.37 3.64
CA GLY A 19 -2.30 -1.57 4.31
C GLY A 19 -2.21 -2.76 3.38
N GLN A 20 -3.21 -2.92 2.53
CA GLN A 20 -3.23 -3.98 1.52
C GLN A 20 -2.05 -3.84 0.56
N LEU A 21 -1.77 -2.61 0.12
CA LEU A 21 -0.67 -2.35 -0.79
C LEU A 21 0.69 -2.55 -0.11
N ILE A 22 0.81 -2.15 1.15
CA ILE A 22 2.03 -2.36 1.92
C ILE A 22 2.28 -3.87 2.10
N ALA A 23 1.24 -4.63 2.44
CA ALA A 23 1.37 -6.08 2.59
C ALA A 23 1.77 -6.73 1.27
N ALA A 24 1.19 -6.30 0.15
CA ALA A 24 1.55 -6.81 -1.17
C ALA A 24 2.99 -6.48 -1.49
N THR A 25 3.44 -5.27 -1.12
CA THR A 25 4.82 -4.85 -1.35
C THR A 25 5.79 -5.74 -0.57
N MET A 26 5.47 -6.04 0.68
CA MET A 26 6.32 -6.92 1.49
C MET A 26 6.44 -8.30 0.87
N LYS A 27 5.35 -8.84 0.35
CA LYS A 27 5.36 -10.14 -0.33
C LYS A 27 6.23 -10.10 -1.57
N CYS A 28 6.12 -9.05 -2.36
CA CYS A 28 6.93 -8.89 -3.56
C CYS A 28 8.41 -8.79 -3.23
N ILE A 29 8.74 -8.01 -2.20
CA ILE A 29 10.13 -7.85 -1.77
C ILE A 29 10.69 -9.19 -1.28
N ALA A 30 9.91 -9.93 -0.50
CA ALA A 30 10.34 -11.22 0.01
C ALA A 30 10.59 -12.23 -1.12
N ARG A 31 9.82 -12.13 -2.20
CA ARG A 31 9.92 -13.05 -3.33
C ARG A 31 11.03 -12.67 -4.30
N ASN A 32 11.12 -11.39 -4.64
CA ASN A 32 11.96 -10.91 -5.72
C ASN A 32 13.08 -9.96 -5.31
N GLY A 33 13.08 -9.51 -4.07
CA GLY A 33 14.02 -8.50 -3.62
C GLY A 33 13.51 -7.09 -3.89
N MET A 34 14.06 -6.13 -3.14
CA MET A 34 13.60 -4.75 -3.20
C MET A 34 13.82 -4.10 -4.56
N SER A 35 15.00 -4.31 -5.15
CA SER A 35 15.33 -3.68 -6.42
C SER A 35 14.55 -4.27 -7.59
N SER A 36 14.07 -5.50 -7.46
CA SER A 36 13.32 -6.17 -8.52
C SER A 36 11.81 -6.02 -8.39
N THR A 37 11.35 -5.35 -7.34
CA THR A 37 9.93 -5.12 -7.12
C THR A 37 9.51 -3.84 -7.84
N SER A 38 8.42 -3.91 -8.61
CA SER A 38 7.88 -2.76 -9.34
C SER A 38 6.47 -2.44 -8.87
N ILE A 39 5.99 -1.24 -9.23
CA ILE A 39 4.61 -0.85 -8.94
C ILE A 39 3.64 -1.84 -9.59
N GLY A 40 3.96 -2.30 -10.81
CA GLY A 40 3.15 -3.30 -11.50
C GLY A 40 3.06 -4.60 -10.74
N ASP A 41 4.18 -5.05 -10.17
CA ASP A 41 4.21 -6.26 -9.37
C ASP A 41 3.33 -6.14 -8.13
N VAL A 42 3.42 -5.00 -7.46
CA VAL A 42 2.63 -4.74 -6.25
C VAL A 42 1.14 -4.71 -6.60
N ALA A 43 0.79 -4.03 -7.68
CA ALA A 43 -0.61 -3.97 -8.13
C ALA A 43 -1.15 -5.36 -8.41
N LYS A 44 -0.37 -6.16 -9.11
CA LYS A 44 -0.76 -7.53 -9.45
C LYS A 44 -0.94 -8.37 -8.20
N GLU A 45 -0.01 -8.27 -7.27
CA GLU A 45 -0.08 -9.02 -6.02
C GLU A 45 -1.31 -8.63 -5.20
N ALA A 46 -1.65 -7.34 -5.20
CA ALA A 46 -2.79 -6.83 -4.44
C ALA A 46 -4.12 -7.04 -5.18
N GLY A 47 -4.08 -7.43 -6.44
CA GLY A 47 -5.30 -7.58 -7.24
C GLY A 47 -5.91 -6.24 -7.62
N LEU A 48 -5.07 -5.22 -7.78
CA LEU A 48 -5.50 -3.85 -8.06
C LEU A 48 -4.80 -3.33 -9.32
N SER A 49 -5.29 -2.20 -9.84
CA SER A 49 -4.65 -1.57 -10.99
C SER A 49 -3.49 -0.69 -10.52
N GLN A 50 -2.54 -0.43 -11.42
CA GLN A 50 -1.44 0.49 -11.13
C GLN A 50 -1.95 1.89 -10.81
N GLY A 51 -3.05 2.29 -11.46
CA GLY A 51 -3.67 3.58 -11.18
C GLY A 51 -4.09 3.72 -9.72
N ILE A 52 -4.62 2.65 -9.15
CA ILE A 52 -5.01 2.66 -7.74
C ILE A 52 -3.78 2.75 -6.84
N VAL A 53 -2.71 2.04 -7.17
CA VAL A 53 -1.48 2.14 -6.40
C VAL A 53 -0.97 3.58 -6.44
N ASN A 54 -0.98 4.20 -7.61
CA ASN A 54 -0.50 5.58 -7.77
C ASN A 54 -1.37 6.60 -7.05
N LEU A 55 -2.62 6.28 -6.79
CA LEU A 55 -3.47 7.16 -5.98
C LEU A 55 -3.02 7.22 -4.53
N HIS A 56 -2.42 6.15 -4.04
CA HIS A 56 -2.00 6.05 -2.64
C HIS A 56 -0.52 6.35 -2.42
N PHE A 57 0.30 6.12 -3.43
CA PHE A 57 1.75 6.30 -3.32
C PHE A 57 2.27 6.99 -4.58
N GLU A 58 3.02 8.07 -4.39
CA GLU A 58 3.49 8.90 -5.49
C GLU A 58 4.44 8.18 -6.43
N SER A 59 5.24 7.27 -5.86
CA SER A 59 6.28 6.58 -6.62
C SER A 59 6.63 5.27 -5.94
N LYS A 60 7.44 4.47 -6.62
CA LYS A 60 7.96 3.24 -6.04
C LYS A 60 8.76 3.55 -4.77
N ASP A 61 9.58 4.60 -4.80
CA ASP A 61 10.37 4.98 -3.64
C ASP A 61 9.49 5.35 -2.46
N ASN A 62 8.41 6.07 -2.72
CA ASN A 62 7.46 6.44 -1.68
C ASN A 62 6.81 5.18 -1.09
N LEU A 63 6.40 4.26 -1.94
CA LEU A 63 5.80 3.00 -1.50
C LEU A 63 6.78 2.19 -0.65
N LEU A 64 8.02 2.08 -1.08
CA LEU A 64 9.05 1.35 -0.34
C LEU A 64 9.34 2.02 1.00
N THR A 65 9.43 3.35 1.02
CA THR A 65 9.66 4.10 2.25
C THR A 65 8.54 3.86 3.26
N GLU A 66 7.29 3.93 2.80
CA GLU A 66 6.14 3.70 3.68
C GLU A 66 6.10 2.27 4.18
N THR A 67 6.49 1.32 3.33
CA THR A 67 6.55 -0.08 3.73
C THR A 67 7.60 -0.28 4.83
N LEU A 68 8.78 0.29 4.66
CA LEU A 68 9.83 0.20 5.67
C LEU A 68 9.43 0.88 6.96
N ARG A 69 8.77 2.03 6.87
CA ARG A 69 8.27 2.74 8.04
C ARG A 69 7.25 1.90 8.80
N HIS A 70 6.39 1.21 8.07
CA HIS A 70 5.39 0.34 8.66
C HIS A 70 6.04 -0.79 9.45
N LEU A 71 7.09 -1.40 8.87
CA LEU A 71 7.84 -2.46 9.53
C LEU A 71 8.54 -1.95 10.79
N ALA A 72 9.09 -0.74 10.72
CA ALA A 72 9.82 -0.16 11.84
C ALA A 72 8.90 0.19 13.02
N ASN A 73 7.64 0.48 12.73
CA ASN A 73 6.67 0.86 13.77
C ASN A 73 6.00 -0.33 14.42
N ASP A 74 6.25 -1.50 13.92
CA ASP A 74 5.76 -2.73 14.53
C ASP A 74 6.76 -3.23 15.57
#